data_3cf3c874eccd428c28b868a3c66c2195
#
_entry.id   3cf3c874eccd428c28b868a3c66c2195
#
_cell.length_a   1.000
_cell.length_b   1.000
_cell.length_c   1.000
_cell.angle_alpha   90.00
_cell.angle_beta   90.00
_cell.angle_gamma   90.00
#
_symmetry.space_group_name_H-M   'P 1'
#
loop_
_entity.id
_entity.type
_entity.pdbx_description
1 polymer ?
#
loop_
_entity_poly.entity_id
_entity_poly.type
_entity_poly.pdbx_seq_one_letter_code
_entity_poly.pdbx_strand_id
1 'polypeptide(L)'
;MTEETNSLVEGFFKSITPNYVFGEQCSPDAPDYSQEDNWAALPKTNSKAELTPSSIENSDVVKDINCFFVHPTGFFLKDWNFDLNKETATFQRTELMLATQASAFNGISNIYAPQYR
;
A
#
# COMPACT_ATOMS: atom_id res chain seq x y z
N MET A 1 8.42 27.30 -7.00
CA MET A 1 7.58 27.09 -5.80
C MET A 1 7.56 28.41 -5.01
N THR A 2 6.39 28.84 -4.55
CA THR A 2 6.29 30.07 -3.76
C THR A 2 6.77 29.82 -2.31
N GLU A 3 7.15 30.88 -1.59
CA GLU A 3 7.53 30.75 -0.15
C GLU A 3 6.41 30.11 0.68
N GLU A 4 5.17 30.42 0.38
CA GLU A 4 3.99 29.87 1.03
C GLU A 4 3.87 28.35 0.79
N THR A 5 4.13 27.88 -0.44
CA THR A 5 4.15 26.45 -0.77
C THR A 5 5.26 25.71 -0.02
N ASN A 6 6.45 26.33 0.09
CA ASN A 6 7.56 25.77 0.85
C ASN A 6 7.22 25.63 2.34
N SER A 7 6.58 26.63 2.93
CA SER A 7 6.14 26.62 4.34
C SER A 7 5.12 25.50 4.62
N LEU A 8 4.17 25.26 3.71
CA LEU A 8 3.19 24.16 3.83
C LEU A 8 3.87 22.80 3.73
N VAL A 9 4.80 22.62 2.79
CA VAL A 9 5.57 21.39 2.62
C VAL A 9 6.44 21.10 3.84
N GLU A 10 7.15 22.08 4.36
CA GLU A 10 7.93 21.95 5.59
C GLU A 10 7.06 21.60 6.80
N GLY A 11 5.89 22.26 6.93
CA GLY A 11 4.91 21.96 7.97
C GLY A 11 4.42 20.51 7.90
N PHE A 12 4.13 20.02 6.70
CA PHE A 12 3.73 18.63 6.48
C PHE A 12 4.84 17.66 6.93
N PHE A 13 6.08 17.84 6.45
CA PHE A 13 7.18 16.95 6.84
C PHE A 13 7.46 16.97 8.34
N LYS A 14 7.40 18.14 9.00
CA LYS A 14 7.51 18.23 10.47
C LYS A 14 6.40 17.45 11.17
N SER A 15 5.20 17.42 10.59
CA SER A 15 4.04 16.73 11.21
C SER A 15 4.15 15.21 11.17
N ILE A 16 4.90 14.66 10.21
CA ILE A 16 5.07 13.20 10.01
C ILE A 16 6.46 12.69 10.39
N THR A 17 7.43 13.57 10.66
CA THR A 17 8.78 13.14 11.05
C THR A 17 8.79 12.71 12.51
N PRO A 18 9.24 11.49 12.83
CA PRO A 18 9.43 11.05 14.21
C PRO A 18 10.38 12.00 14.96
N ASN A 19 10.11 12.23 16.24
CA ASN A 19 10.93 13.07 17.11
C ASN A 19 11.88 12.26 18.01
N TYR A 20 12.12 11.01 17.68
CA TYR A 20 12.99 10.06 18.36
C TYR A 20 13.78 9.24 17.34
N VAL A 21 14.86 8.59 17.80
CA VAL A 21 15.77 7.82 16.94
C VAL A 21 15.14 6.50 16.56
N PHE A 22 15.36 6.03 15.32
CA PHE A 22 14.83 4.78 14.78
C PHE A 22 14.99 3.58 15.72
N GLY A 23 16.12 3.43 16.38
CA GLY A 23 16.38 2.32 17.32
C GLY A 23 15.62 2.40 18.66
N GLU A 24 14.95 3.51 18.97
CA GLU A 24 14.17 3.67 20.19
C GLU A 24 12.73 3.16 20.05
N GLN A 25 12.25 2.96 18.82
CA GLN A 25 10.95 2.35 18.59
C GLN A 25 11.03 0.84 18.72
N CYS A 26 10.11 0.25 19.48
CA CYS A 26 9.86 -1.17 19.42
C CYS A 26 9.29 -1.51 18.03
N SER A 27 10.03 -2.26 17.22
CA SER A 27 9.55 -2.66 15.91
C SER A 27 8.34 -3.58 16.03
N PRO A 28 7.27 -3.36 15.28
CA PRO A 28 6.18 -4.33 15.18
C PRO A 28 6.69 -5.68 14.67
N ASP A 29 5.95 -6.75 14.94
CA ASP A 29 6.27 -8.07 14.42
C ASP A 29 6.33 -8.08 12.88
N ALA A 30 7.21 -8.90 12.33
CA ALA A 30 7.28 -9.07 10.89
C ALA A 30 5.99 -9.72 10.37
N PRO A 31 5.44 -9.29 9.23
CA PRO A 31 4.29 -9.93 8.63
C PRO A 31 4.56 -11.39 8.31
N ASP A 32 3.66 -12.27 8.70
CA ASP A 32 3.67 -13.68 8.28
C ASP A 32 2.93 -13.83 6.95
N TYR A 33 3.66 -13.85 5.85
CA TYR A 33 3.08 -13.95 4.50
C TYR A 33 2.50 -15.33 4.16
N SER A 34 2.50 -16.28 5.08
CA SER A 34 1.65 -17.48 4.95
C SER A 34 0.18 -17.18 5.21
N GLN A 35 -0.12 -16.03 5.83
CA GLN A 35 -1.48 -15.55 6.10
C GLN A 35 -1.93 -14.57 5.01
N GLU A 36 -3.10 -14.83 4.42
CA GLU A 36 -3.67 -13.97 3.37
C GLU A 36 -3.88 -12.53 3.84
N ASP A 37 -4.20 -12.36 5.13
CA ASP A 37 -4.42 -11.06 5.74
C ASP A 37 -3.20 -10.12 5.72
N ASN A 38 -2.01 -10.67 5.55
CA ASN A 38 -0.78 -9.89 5.43
C ASN A 38 -0.46 -9.49 3.97
N TRP A 39 -1.41 -9.72 3.06
CA TRP A 39 -1.34 -9.26 1.68
C TRP A 39 -2.38 -8.17 1.42
N ALA A 40 -1.97 -7.12 0.74
CA ALA A 40 -2.87 -6.10 0.24
C ALA A 40 -3.60 -6.57 -1.01
N ALA A 41 -2.96 -7.41 -1.82
CA ALA A 41 -3.57 -8.10 -2.95
C ALA A 41 -2.97 -9.50 -3.14
N LEU A 42 -3.85 -10.45 -3.40
CA LEU A 42 -3.56 -11.79 -3.91
C LEU A 42 -4.56 -12.10 -5.02
N PRO A 43 -4.22 -12.99 -5.96
CA PRO A 43 -5.18 -13.46 -6.96
C PRO A 43 -6.44 -14.04 -6.30
N LYS A 44 -7.62 -13.66 -6.79
CA LYS A 44 -8.93 -14.16 -6.33
C LYS A 44 -9.34 -13.75 -4.91
N THR A 45 -8.75 -12.70 -4.36
CA THR A 45 -9.13 -12.18 -3.03
C THR A 45 -10.07 -10.98 -3.10
N ASN A 46 -10.56 -10.62 -4.29
CA ASN A 46 -11.40 -9.45 -4.52
C ASN A 46 -10.77 -8.15 -3.99
N SER A 47 -9.45 -8.03 -4.15
CA SER A 47 -8.71 -6.83 -3.77
C SER A 47 -8.97 -5.68 -4.73
N LYS A 48 -8.59 -4.46 -4.33
CA LYS A 48 -8.68 -3.28 -5.23
C LYS A 48 -7.77 -3.36 -6.46
N ALA A 49 -6.79 -4.26 -6.46
CA ALA A 49 -5.98 -4.55 -7.65
C ALA A 49 -6.75 -5.26 -8.76
N GLU A 50 -7.92 -5.83 -8.47
CA GLU A 50 -8.77 -6.53 -9.46
C GLU A 50 -9.76 -5.60 -10.16
N LEU A 51 -9.76 -4.30 -9.86
CA LEU A 51 -10.63 -3.33 -10.51
C LEU A 51 -10.29 -3.22 -12.00
N THR A 52 -11.35 -3.23 -12.82
CA THR A 52 -11.28 -3.04 -14.27
C THR A 52 -12.19 -1.89 -14.71
N PRO A 53 -11.89 -1.22 -15.84
CA PRO A 53 -12.84 -0.31 -16.45
C PRO A 53 -14.18 -1.02 -16.72
N SER A 54 -15.28 -0.29 -16.60
CA SER A 54 -16.64 -0.85 -16.77
C SER A 54 -16.91 -1.48 -18.14
N SER A 55 -16.10 -1.17 -19.15
CA SER A 55 -16.16 -1.72 -20.50
C SER A 55 -15.42 -3.07 -20.67
N ILE A 56 -14.71 -3.53 -19.64
CA ILE A 56 -13.89 -4.74 -19.68
C ILE A 56 -14.45 -5.72 -18.64
N GLU A 57 -14.78 -6.93 -19.10
CA GLU A 57 -15.15 -8.02 -18.18
C GLU A 57 -13.90 -8.53 -17.48
N ASN A 58 -13.98 -8.61 -16.15
CA ASN A 58 -12.91 -9.22 -15.35
C ASN A 58 -12.92 -10.73 -15.59
N SER A 59 -11.76 -11.29 -15.91
CA SER A 59 -11.60 -12.72 -16.13
C SER A 59 -11.04 -13.37 -14.88
N ASP A 60 -11.76 -14.31 -14.30
CA ASP A 60 -11.31 -15.13 -13.15
C ASP A 60 -10.23 -16.16 -13.54
N VAL A 61 -9.74 -16.10 -14.76
CA VAL A 61 -8.70 -17.00 -15.25
C VAL A 61 -7.37 -16.62 -14.61
N VAL A 62 -6.70 -17.59 -14.01
CA VAL A 62 -5.30 -17.46 -13.57
C VAL A 62 -4.41 -17.22 -14.78
N LYS A 63 -3.60 -16.18 -14.74
CA LYS A 63 -2.71 -15.78 -15.83
C LYS A 63 -1.33 -16.45 -15.65
N ASP A 64 -0.62 -16.58 -16.75
CA ASP A 64 0.73 -17.20 -16.76
C ASP A 64 1.80 -16.26 -16.19
N ILE A 65 1.50 -14.96 -16.07
CA ILE A 65 2.42 -13.93 -15.58
C ILE A 65 2.03 -13.52 -14.17
N ASN A 66 3.01 -13.38 -13.29
CA ASN A 66 2.83 -12.84 -11.97
C ASN A 66 3.49 -11.45 -11.87
N CYS A 67 2.74 -10.49 -11.36
CA CYS A 67 3.21 -9.14 -11.04
C CYS A 67 3.33 -9.02 -9.52
N PHE A 68 4.54 -8.78 -9.04
CA PHE A 68 4.79 -8.46 -7.63
C PHE A 68 4.83 -6.95 -7.49
N PHE A 69 3.81 -6.39 -6.83
CA PHE A 69 3.63 -4.96 -6.69
C PHE A 69 4.00 -4.51 -5.26
N VAL A 70 5.01 -3.65 -5.16
CA VAL A 70 5.34 -2.97 -3.90
C VAL A 70 4.68 -1.60 -3.93
N HIS A 71 3.65 -1.42 -3.12
CA HIS A 71 2.91 -0.16 -3.09
C HIS A 71 3.77 0.98 -2.52
N PRO A 72 3.56 2.24 -2.95
CA PRO A 72 4.21 3.40 -2.34
C PRO A 72 3.90 3.51 -0.85
N THR A 73 4.74 4.24 -0.11
CA THR A 73 4.52 4.51 1.30
C THR A 73 3.20 5.26 1.52
N GLY A 74 2.32 4.65 2.30
CA GLY A 74 1.04 5.23 2.72
C GLY A 74 1.00 5.64 4.19
N PHE A 75 2.07 5.39 4.94
CA PHE A 75 2.19 5.68 6.36
C PHE A 75 2.72 7.10 6.59
N PHE A 76 1.92 7.95 7.24
CA PHE A 76 2.21 9.36 7.48
C PHE A 76 1.96 9.75 8.94
N LEU A 77 2.37 8.90 9.88
CA LEU A 77 2.36 9.18 11.31
C LEU A 77 3.79 9.38 11.83
N LYS A 78 3.93 9.86 13.07
CA LYS A 78 5.23 10.16 13.70
C LYS A 78 5.94 8.93 14.26
N ASP A 79 5.87 7.83 13.55
CA ASP A 79 6.53 6.57 13.89
C ASP A 79 7.39 6.08 12.74
N TRP A 80 8.41 5.29 13.03
CA TRP A 80 9.32 4.76 12.02
C TRP A 80 8.76 3.53 11.30
N ASN A 81 7.96 2.73 12.00
CA ASN A 81 7.37 1.52 11.46
C ASN A 81 5.85 1.56 11.62
N PHE A 82 5.17 1.00 10.66
CA PHE A 82 3.72 0.84 10.65
C PHE A 82 3.34 -0.51 11.26
N ASP A 83 2.39 -0.51 12.21
CA ASP A 83 1.73 -1.71 12.67
C ASP A 83 0.57 -2.05 11.73
N LEU A 84 0.56 -3.26 11.19
CA LEU A 84 -0.43 -3.68 10.20
C LEU A 84 -1.83 -3.74 10.82
N ASN A 85 -2.62 -2.70 10.61
CA ASN A 85 -4.00 -2.59 11.01
C ASN A 85 -4.85 -2.13 9.82
N LYS A 86 -5.75 -2.98 9.37
CA LYS A 86 -6.60 -2.76 8.19
C LYS A 86 -7.60 -1.62 8.35
N GLU A 87 -7.91 -1.23 9.57
CA GLU A 87 -8.82 -0.12 9.88
C GLU A 87 -8.15 1.26 9.82
N THR A 88 -6.85 1.31 9.53
CA THR A 88 -6.11 2.57 9.49
C THR A 88 -6.24 3.30 8.15
N ALA A 89 -6.03 4.62 8.18
CA ALA A 89 -5.92 5.42 6.96
C ALA A 89 -4.74 4.97 6.05
N THR A 90 -3.72 4.32 6.60
CA THR A 90 -2.62 3.73 5.85
C THR A 90 -3.11 2.60 4.95
N PHE A 91 -3.93 1.70 5.48
CA PHE A 91 -4.53 0.63 4.68
C PHE A 91 -5.43 1.19 3.56
N GLN A 92 -6.26 2.18 3.84
CA GLN A 92 -7.11 2.83 2.84
C GLN A 92 -6.29 3.48 1.71
N ARG A 93 -5.14 4.08 2.02
CA ARG A 93 -4.22 4.61 1.00
C ARG A 93 -3.61 3.49 0.16
N THR A 94 -3.24 2.37 0.78
CA THR A 94 -2.76 1.18 0.07
C THR A 94 -3.83 0.66 -0.91
N GLU A 95 -5.08 0.56 -0.50
CA GLU A 95 -6.19 0.18 -1.38
C GLU A 95 -6.33 1.15 -2.58
N LEU A 96 -6.20 2.46 -2.34
CA LEU A 96 -6.22 3.45 -3.42
C LEU A 96 -5.06 3.25 -4.40
N MET A 97 -3.86 2.93 -3.92
CA MET A 97 -2.70 2.65 -4.76
C MET A 97 -2.88 1.36 -5.56
N LEU A 98 -3.49 0.33 -4.99
CA LEU A 98 -3.86 -0.89 -5.71
C LEU A 98 -4.85 -0.58 -6.84
N ALA A 99 -5.89 0.21 -6.54
CA ALA A 99 -6.93 0.59 -7.50
C ALA A 99 -6.42 1.44 -8.66
N THR A 100 -5.43 2.30 -8.41
CA THR A 100 -4.98 3.31 -9.40
C THR A 100 -3.67 2.95 -10.10
N GLN A 101 -2.91 2.00 -9.55
CA GLN A 101 -1.59 1.62 -10.08
C GLN A 101 -1.51 0.14 -10.39
N ALA A 102 -1.69 -0.75 -9.40
CA ALA A 102 -1.55 -2.18 -9.60
C ALA A 102 -2.61 -2.75 -10.55
N SER A 103 -3.84 -2.23 -10.49
CA SER A 103 -4.95 -2.68 -11.33
C SER A 103 -4.68 -2.56 -12.83
N ALA A 104 -3.79 -1.66 -13.25
CA ALA A 104 -3.40 -1.50 -14.66
C ALA A 104 -2.78 -2.79 -15.25
N PHE A 105 -2.29 -3.70 -14.42
CA PHE A 105 -1.63 -4.94 -14.85
C PHE A 105 -2.53 -6.17 -14.71
N ASN A 106 -3.71 -6.05 -14.11
CA ASN A 106 -4.56 -7.21 -13.80
C ASN A 106 -5.10 -7.94 -15.04
N GLY A 107 -5.19 -7.26 -16.18
CA GLY A 107 -5.63 -7.87 -17.44
C GLY A 107 -4.70 -8.96 -17.96
N ILE A 108 -3.41 -8.88 -17.66
CA ILE A 108 -2.37 -9.77 -18.19
C ILE A 108 -1.59 -10.54 -17.11
N SER A 109 -1.75 -10.18 -15.85
CA SER A 109 -0.98 -10.78 -14.75
C SER A 109 -1.81 -11.03 -13.50
N ASN A 110 -1.37 -11.99 -12.70
CA ASN A 110 -1.82 -12.17 -11.33
C ASN A 110 -1.09 -11.14 -10.45
N ILE A 111 -1.82 -10.39 -9.63
CA ILE A 111 -1.23 -9.35 -8.79
C ILE A 111 -0.97 -9.89 -7.39
N TYR A 112 0.25 -9.73 -6.91
CA TYR A 112 0.70 -10.01 -5.56
C TYR A 112 1.24 -8.73 -4.95
N ALA A 113 0.63 -8.24 -3.89
CA ALA A 113 1.06 -7.04 -3.20
C ALA A 113 1.13 -7.32 -1.68
N PRO A 114 2.32 -7.45 -1.09
CA PRO A 114 2.44 -7.67 0.34
C PRO A 114 2.12 -6.38 1.11
N GLN A 115 1.55 -6.52 2.31
CA GLN A 115 1.61 -5.47 3.32
C GLN A 115 3.03 -5.43 3.89
N TYR A 116 3.53 -4.24 4.19
CA TYR A 116 4.84 -4.09 4.83
C TYR A 116 4.82 -2.97 5.88
N ARG A 117 5.73 -3.05 6.84
CA ARG A 117 5.89 -2.11 7.95
C ARG A 117 7.03 -1.10 7.72
#